data_37f81a322a30971dbb00b23a26d896d8
#
_entry.id   37f81a322a30971dbb00b23a26d896d8
#
_cell.length_a   1.000
_cell.length_b   1.000
_cell.length_c   1.000
_cell.angle_alpha   90.00
_cell.angle_beta   90.00
_cell.angle_gamma   90.00
#
_symmetry.space_group_name_H-M   'P 1'
#
loop_
_entity.id
_entity.type
_entity.pdbx_description
1 polymer ?
#
loop_
_entity_poly.entity_id
_entity_poly.type
_entity_poly.pdbx_seq_one_letter_code
_entity_poly.pdbx_strand_id
1 'polypeptide(L)'
;MDHSAEEIVNWATFAETRSVLGEAFVRVLGYFREDGVKSVAAIEQAIRERNSVKLVVPAHSLKSDSWQFGADRLAALTEEIEITARHYVETHQTTP
;
A
#
# COMPACT_ATOMS: atom_id res chain seq x y z
N MET A 1 8.50 -25.57 10.60
CA MET A 1 7.69 -24.90 9.58
C MET A 1 8.24 -23.51 9.34
N ASP A 2 8.41 -23.18 8.10
CA ASP A 2 8.93 -21.87 7.74
C ASP A 2 7.80 -20.85 7.68
N HIS A 3 7.90 -19.82 8.50
CA HIS A 3 6.92 -18.75 8.56
C HIS A 3 7.36 -17.47 7.86
N SER A 4 8.51 -17.51 7.17
CA SER A 4 9.03 -16.30 6.54
C SER A 4 8.06 -15.69 5.52
N ALA A 5 7.34 -16.54 4.78
CA ALA A 5 6.33 -16.08 3.83
C ALA A 5 5.09 -15.48 4.51
N GLU A 6 4.92 -15.76 5.79
CA GLU A 6 3.79 -15.28 6.58
C GLU A 6 4.13 -14.05 7.39
N GLU A 7 5.39 -13.66 7.42
CA GLU A 7 5.80 -12.49 8.17
C GLU A 7 5.12 -11.23 7.61
N ILE A 8 4.57 -10.44 8.50
CA ILE A 8 3.92 -9.18 8.14
C ILE A 8 4.97 -8.16 7.75
N VAL A 9 6.12 -8.19 8.41
CA VAL A 9 7.20 -7.23 8.17
C VAL A 9 8.47 -7.96 7.73
N ASN A 10 9.04 -7.47 6.64
CA ASN A 10 10.37 -7.86 6.21
C ASN A 10 11.37 -7.04 7.02
N TRP A 11 11.91 -7.65 8.08
CA TRP A 11 12.75 -6.94 9.03
C TRP A 11 14.08 -6.48 8.44
N ALA A 12 14.57 -7.16 7.41
CA ALA A 12 15.79 -6.72 6.72
C ALA A 12 15.56 -5.38 6.00
N THR A 13 14.45 -5.27 5.27
CA THR A 13 14.07 -4.02 4.60
C THR A 13 13.79 -2.92 5.62
N PHE A 14 13.10 -3.26 6.70
CA PHE A 14 12.78 -2.32 7.77
C PHE A 14 14.07 -1.74 8.37
N ALA A 15 15.04 -2.61 8.68
CA ALA A 15 16.32 -2.18 9.25
C ALA A 15 17.12 -1.32 8.26
N GLU A 16 17.08 -1.64 6.98
CA GLU A 16 17.74 -0.86 5.95
C GLU A 16 17.15 0.54 5.85
N THR A 17 15.83 0.64 5.82
CA THR A 17 15.13 1.93 5.78
C THR A 17 15.45 2.75 7.04
N ARG A 18 15.48 2.10 8.19
CA ARG A 18 15.85 2.76 9.44
C ARG A 18 17.26 3.33 9.35
N SER A 19 18.20 2.58 8.81
CA SER A 19 19.59 3.01 8.64
C SER A 19 19.67 4.21 7.71
N VAL A 20 18.96 4.18 6.59
CA VAL A 20 18.96 5.25 5.60
C VAL A 20 18.36 6.54 6.17
N LEU A 21 17.22 6.44 6.86
CA LEU A 21 16.51 7.60 7.37
C LEU A 21 17.16 8.21 8.64
N GLY A 22 17.89 7.39 9.40
CA GLY A 22 18.57 7.86 10.60
C GLY A 22 17.60 8.53 11.58
N GLU A 23 17.89 9.76 11.98
CA GLU A 23 17.08 10.50 12.96
C GLU A 23 15.66 10.77 12.49
N ALA A 24 15.41 10.77 11.19
CA ALA A 24 14.09 11.01 10.65
C ALA A 24 13.19 9.77 10.70
N PHE A 25 13.75 8.61 11.06
CA PHE A 25 13.02 7.33 10.96
C PHE A 25 11.69 7.33 11.72
N VAL A 26 11.70 7.74 12.98
CA VAL A 26 10.48 7.72 13.81
C VAL A 26 9.41 8.65 13.23
N ARG A 27 9.81 9.81 12.77
CA ARG A 27 8.89 10.77 12.16
C ARG A 27 8.27 10.22 10.88
N VAL A 28 9.11 9.68 10.01
CA VAL A 28 8.64 9.14 8.73
C VAL A 28 7.77 7.90 8.94
N LEU A 29 8.13 7.06 9.90
CA LEU A 29 7.30 5.91 10.27
C LEU A 29 5.93 6.37 10.78
N GLY A 30 5.89 7.46 11.54
CA GLY A 30 4.65 8.08 11.99
C GLY A 30 3.78 8.55 10.83
N TYR A 31 4.39 9.13 9.81
CA TYR A 31 3.67 9.52 8.59
C TYR A 31 3.11 8.31 7.85
N PHE A 32 3.90 7.23 7.76
CA PHE A 32 3.41 5.99 7.17
C PHE A 32 2.16 5.48 7.89
N ARG A 33 2.20 5.50 9.22
CA ARG A 33 1.05 5.07 10.02
C ARG A 33 -0.19 5.91 9.73
N GLU A 34 -0.04 7.24 9.75
CA GLU A 34 -1.16 8.16 9.51
C GLU A 34 -1.69 8.04 8.10
N ASP A 35 -0.80 8.05 7.13
CA ASP A 35 -1.18 7.96 5.72
C ASP A 35 -1.76 6.58 5.40
N GLY A 36 -1.22 5.53 6.03
CA GLY A 36 -1.73 4.18 5.86
C GLY A 36 -3.17 4.04 6.34
N VAL A 37 -3.49 4.59 7.49
CA VAL A 37 -4.87 4.58 8.01
C VAL A 37 -5.80 5.31 7.05
N LYS A 38 -5.37 6.46 6.54
CA LYS A 38 -6.18 7.23 5.58
C LYS A 38 -6.36 6.47 4.26
N SER A 39 -5.29 5.83 3.77
CA SER A 39 -5.36 5.06 2.54
C SER A 39 -6.29 3.87 2.66
N VAL A 40 -6.23 3.14 3.78
CA VAL A 40 -7.13 2.02 4.03
C VAL A 40 -8.58 2.49 4.07
N ALA A 41 -8.85 3.59 4.76
CA ALA A 41 -10.21 4.15 4.84
C ALA A 41 -10.72 4.55 3.45
N ALA A 42 -9.85 5.17 2.64
CA ALA A 42 -10.21 5.57 1.28
C ALA A 42 -10.49 4.36 0.38
N ILE A 43 -9.68 3.30 0.52
CA ILE A 43 -9.89 2.06 -0.23
C ILE A 43 -11.21 1.43 0.16
N GLU A 44 -11.50 1.33 1.46
CA GLU A 44 -12.76 0.76 1.94
C GLU A 44 -13.96 1.56 1.43
N GLN A 45 -13.86 2.87 1.44
CA GLN A 45 -14.94 3.73 0.96
C GLN A 45 -15.16 3.55 -0.54
N ALA A 46 -14.07 3.49 -1.32
CA ALA A 46 -14.16 3.29 -2.77
C ALA A 46 -14.79 1.92 -3.11
N ILE A 47 -14.48 0.89 -2.32
CA ILE A 47 -15.09 -0.43 -2.49
C ILE A 47 -16.59 -0.36 -2.20
N ARG A 48 -16.98 0.30 -1.13
CA ARG A 48 -18.42 0.47 -0.80
C ARG A 48 -19.15 1.21 -1.91
N GLU A 49 -18.50 2.18 -2.52
CA GLU A 49 -19.08 2.97 -3.61
C GLU A 49 -18.97 2.27 -4.97
N ARG A 50 -18.28 1.14 -5.02
CA ARG A 50 -17.97 0.44 -6.27
C ARG A 50 -17.32 1.36 -7.30
N ASN A 51 -16.38 2.18 -6.82
CA ASN A 51 -15.72 3.19 -7.62
C ASN A 51 -14.25 2.83 -7.84
N SER A 52 -13.95 2.20 -8.98
CA SER A 52 -12.60 1.75 -9.29
C SER A 52 -11.63 2.91 -9.50
N VAL A 53 -12.10 4.04 -9.99
CA VAL A 53 -11.25 5.22 -10.17
C VAL A 53 -10.70 5.68 -8.82
N LYS A 54 -11.54 5.71 -7.80
CA LYS A 54 -11.14 6.15 -6.46
C LYS A 54 -10.26 5.16 -5.74
N LEU A 55 -10.16 3.92 -6.21
CA LEU A 55 -9.27 2.91 -5.62
C LEU A 55 -7.81 3.12 -5.99
N VAL A 56 -7.53 3.67 -7.19
CA VAL A 56 -6.19 3.67 -7.76
C VAL A 56 -5.18 4.41 -6.88
N VAL A 57 -5.47 5.66 -6.56
CA VAL A 57 -4.51 6.51 -5.83
C VAL A 57 -4.19 5.98 -4.42
N PRO A 58 -5.19 5.70 -3.57
CA PRO A 58 -4.86 5.21 -2.22
C PRO A 58 -4.17 3.85 -2.23
N ALA A 59 -4.51 2.96 -3.16
CA ALA A 59 -3.82 1.68 -3.29
C ALA A 59 -2.36 1.88 -3.71
N HIS A 60 -2.11 2.75 -4.68
CA HIS A 60 -0.74 3.05 -5.13
C HIS A 60 0.10 3.65 -3.99
N SER A 61 -0.44 4.62 -3.28
CA SER A 61 0.27 5.27 -2.18
C SER A 61 0.61 4.29 -1.07
N LEU A 62 -0.35 3.47 -0.68
CA LEU A 62 -0.14 2.48 0.37
C LEU A 62 0.86 1.41 -0.05
N LYS A 63 0.83 1.01 -1.32
CA LYS A 63 1.80 0.06 -1.87
C LYS A 63 3.23 0.60 -1.73
N SER A 64 3.47 1.82 -2.19
CA SER A 64 4.80 2.42 -2.16
C SER A 64 5.33 2.57 -0.75
N ASP A 65 4.51 3.07 0.16
CA ASP A 65 4.90 3.24 1.56
C ASP A 65 5.16 1.90 2.25
N SER A 66 4.35 0.90 1.91
CA SER A 66 4.49 -0.44 2.48
C SER A 66 5.80 -1.10 2.05
N TRP A 67 6.18 -0.98 0.78
CA TRP A 67 7.46 -1.49 0.30
C TRP A 67 8.62 -0.84 1.03
N GLN A 68 8.56 0.47 1.26
CA GLN A 68 9.62 1.21 1.91
C GLN A 68 9.91 0.68 3.33
N PHE A 69 8.88 0.33 4.06
CA PHE A 69 9.03 -0.12 5.45
C PHE A 69 9.02 -1.64 5.62
N GLY A 70 9.07 -2.38 4.52
CA GLY A 70 9.14 -3.84 4.58
C GLY A 70 7.81 -4.52 4.87
N ALA A 71 6.70 -3.81 4.74
CA ALA A 71 5.36 -4.40 4.87
C ALA A 71 4.99 -5.09 3.55
N ASP A 72 5.75 -6.12 3.19
CA ASP A 72 5.72 -6.73 1.86
C ASP A 72 4.38 -7.37 1.52
N ARG A 73 3.72 -7.97 2.49
CA ARG A 73 2.41 -8.59 2.27
C ARG A 73 1.34 -7.55 1.99
N LEU A 74 1.39 -6.45 2.74
CA LEU A 74 0.47 -5.34 2.52
C LEU A 74 0.74 -4.69 1.16
N ALA A 75 2.01 -4.52 0.82
CA ALA A 75 2.42 -3.98 -0.47
C ALA A 75 1.90 -4.85 -1.63
N ALA A 76 2.06 -6.17 -1.52
CA ALA A 76 1.58 -7.08 -2.55
C ALA A 76 0.06 -7.04 -2.70
N LEU A 77 -0.66 -6.99 -1.58
CA LEU A 77 -2.11 -6.90 -1.60
C LEU A 77 -2.60 -5.60 -2.24
N THR A 78 -1.99 -4.48 -1.87
CA THR A 78 -2.38 -3.19 -2.43
C THR A 78 -1.98 -3.06 -3.89
N GLU A 79 -0.91 -3.73 -4.31
CA GLU A 79 -0.55 -3.82 -5.73
C GLU A 79 -1.64 -4.55 -6.51
N GLU A 80 -2.16 -5.65 -6.01
CA GLU A 80 -3.27 -6.36 -6.66
C GLU A 80 -4.51 -5.48 -6.78
N ILE A 81 -4.83 -4.74 -5.74
CA ILE A 81 -5.96 -3.81 -5.77
C ILE A 81 -5.75 -2.74 -6.84
N GLU A 82 -4.55 -2.16 -6.88
CA GLU A 82 -4.23 -1.11 -7.85
C GLU A 82 -4.32 -1.64 -9.28
N ILE A 83 -3.70 -2.78 -9.56
CA ILE A 83 -3.68 -3.37 -10.90
C ILE A 83 -5.10 -3.70 -11.36
N THR A 84 -5.88 -4.32 -10.49
CA THR A 84 -7.27 -4.68 -10.80
C THR A 84 -8.11 -3.45 -11.08
N ALA A 85 -7.95 -2.41 -10.25
CA ALA A 85 -8.70 -1.16 -10.42
C ALA A 85 -8.32 -0.45 -11.73
N ARG A 86 -7.02 -0.37 -12.05
CA ARG A 86 -6.55 0.25 -13.28
C ARG A 86 -7.07 -0.51 -14.50
N HIS A 87 -7.01 -1.84 -14.45
CA HIS A 87 -7.52 -2.65 -15.55
C HIS A 87 -9.01 -2.41 -15.78
N TYR A 88 -9.78 -2.39 -14.70
CA TYR A 88 -11.21 -2.10 -14.81
C TYR A 88 -11.48 -0.74 -15.43
N VAL A 89 -10.76 0.29 -14.98
CA VAL A 89 -10.93 1.65 -15.52
C VAL A 89 -10.59 1.69 -16.99
N GLU A 90 -9.47 1.08 -17.38
CA GLU A 90 -9.03 1.05 -18.79
C GLU A 90 -10.04 0.36 -19.71
N THR A 91 -10.66 -0.72 -19.21
CA THR A 91 -11.59 -1.50 -20.04
C THR A 91 -13.00 -0.93 -20.07
N HIS A 92 -13.34 -0.03 -19.16
CA HIS A 92 -14.72 0.49 -19.06
C HIS A 92 -14.85 1.98 -19.36
N GLN A 93 -13.74 2.72 -19.44
CA GLN A 93 -13.83 4.17 -19.62
C GLN A 93 -14.11 4.58 -21.06
N THR A 94 -13.94 3.69 -22.02
CA THR A 94 -14.15 3.99 -23.44
C THR A 94 -15.56 3.67 -23.92
N THR A 95 -16.43 3.25 -23.04
CA THR A 95 -17.80 2.95 -23.36
C THR A 95 -18.50 4.22 -23.84
N PRO A 96 -19.07 4.23 -25.04
CA PRO A 96 -19.77 5.40 -25.55
C PRO A 96 -20.98 5.76 -24.70
#